data_a010ab0a93c7b26cbec2bc4e8c53565b
#
_entry.id   a010ab0a93c7b26cbec2bc4e8c53565b
#
_cell.length_a   1.000
_cell.length_b   1.000
_cell.length_c   1.000
_cell.angle_alpha   90.00
_cell.angle_beta   90.00
_cell.angle_gamma   90.00
#
_symmetry.space_group_name_H-M   'P 1'
#
loop_
_entity.id
_entity.type
_entity.pdbx_description
1 polymer ?
#
loop_
_entity_poly.entity_id
_entity_poly.type
_entity_poly.pdbx_seq_one_letter_code
_entity_poly.pdbx_strand_id
1 'polypeptide(L)'
;MNKCLNSKSWRDLEKHGLAVSKPVYAAQLAIYQAYLQLHEHPALFTAINADNMAIYAEWVPFDGALAQRLSDRALNIISATEAGELLPRGFTEATHVECRFCSWQDRCWGVGA
;
A
#
# COMPACT_ATOMS: atom_id res chain seq x y z
N MET A 1 8.67 6.99 -9.04
CA MET A 1 8.39 5.55 -8.78
C MET A 1 7.92 4.88 -10.06
N ASN A 2 8.50 3.76 -10.40
CA ASN A 2 8.14 3.01 -11.59
C ASN A 2 7.79 1.56 -11.22
N LYS A 3 6.71 1.04 -11.80
CA LYS A 3 6.25 -0.33 -11.57
C LYS A 3 6.01 -1.05 -12.90
N CYS A 4 6.17 -2.37 -12.89
CA CYS A 4 5.86 -3.23 -14.03
C CYS A 4 4.64 -4.06 -13.68
N LEU A 5 3.60 -3.99 -14.50
CA LEU A 5 2.30 -4.61 -14.23
C LEU A 5 1.85 -5.47 -15.40
N ASN A 6 1.00 -6.47 -15.12
CA ASN A 6 0.31 -7.20 -16.19
C ASN A 6 -0.81 -6.33 -16.79
N SER A 7 -1.34 -6.74 -17.94
CA SER A 7 -2.36 -5.97 -18.66
C SER A 7 -3.60 -5.67 -17.84
N LYS A 8 -4.07 -6.61 -17.03
CA LYS A 8 -5.25 -6.41 -16.18
C LYS A 8 -5.02 -5.33 -15.14
N SER A 9 -3.93 -5.41 -14.39
CA SER A 9 -3.56 -4.42 -13.38
C SER A 9 -3.26 -3.06 -13.99
N TRP A 10 -2.62 -3.02 -15.14
CA TRP A 10 -2.30 -1.78 -15.84
C TRP A 10 -3.56 -1.06 -16.31
N ARG A 11 -4.52 -1.79 -16.90
CA ARG A 11 -5.80 -1.22 -17.33
C ARG A 11 -6.65 -0.72 -16.15
N ASP A 12 -6.61 -1.42 -15.03
CA ASP A 12 -7.28 -0.98 -13.81
C ASP A 12 -6.69 0.34 -13.31
N LEU A 13 -5.36 0.45 -13.32
CA LEU A 13 -4.64 1.67 -12.98
C LEU A 13 -5.01 2.83 -13.91
N GLU A 14 -5.04 2.58 -15.22
CA GLU A 14 -5.43 3.58 -16.22
C GLU A 14 -6.86 4.08 -16.01
N LYS A 15 -7.76 3.18 -15.65
CA LYS A 15 -9.18 3.48 -15.45
C LYS A 15 -9.45 4.24 -14.15
N HIS A 16 -8.79 3.89 -13.06
CA HIS A 16 -9.14 4.36 -11.72
C HIS A 16 -8.08 5.27 -11.06
N GLY A 17 -6.88 5.33 -11.61
CA GLY A 17 -5.77 6.08 -11.02
C GLY A 17 -5.08 5.33 -9.89
N LEU A 18 -3.95 5.86 -9.44
CA LEU A 18 -3.06 5.19 -8.47
C LEU A 18 -3.74 4.97 -7.12
N ALA A 19 -4.34 6.00 -6.55
CA ALA A 19 -4.88 5.94 -5.18
C ALA A 19 -5.97 4.88 -5.03
N VAL A 20 -6.83 4.74 -6.05
CA VAL A 20 -7.94 3.77 -6.04
C VAL A 20 -7.47 2.38 -6.43
N SER A 21 -6.69 2.28 -7.52
CA SER A 21 -6.28 0.99 -8.10
C SER A 21 -5.20 0.31 -7.27
N LYS A 22 -4.22 1.08 -6.79
CA LYS A 22 -3.03 0.57 -6.10
C LYS A 22 -2.75 1.34 -4.82
N PRO A 23 -3.61 1.21 -3.79
CA PRO A 23 -3.44 1.98 -2.55
C PRO A 23 -2.11 1.70 -1.84
N VAL A 24 -1.55 0.51 -1.98
CA VAL A 24 -0.24 0.19 -1.40
C VAL A 24 0.88 1.01 -2.06
N TYR A 25 0.82 1.19 -3.38
CA TYR A 25 1.81 2.03 -4.08
C TYR A 25 1.62 3.50 -3.74
N ALA A 26 0.37 3.97 -3.61
CA ALA A 26 0.09 5.33 -3.17
C ALA A 26 0.63 5.57 -1.75
N ALA A 27 0.47 4.62 -0.86
CA ALA A 27 1.00 4.65 0.50
C ALA A 27 2.54 4.72 0.50
N GLN A 28 3.18 3.87 -0.28
CA GLN A 28 4.64 3.84 -0.42
C GLN A 28 5.16 5.19 -0.93
N LEU A 29 4.50 5.76 -1.92
CA LEU A 29 4.89 7.04 -2.50
C LEU A 29 4.74 8.19 -1.51
N ALA A 30 3.64 8.23 -0.76
CA ALA A 30 3.42 9.25 0.28
C ALA A 30 4.50 9.20 1.36
N ILE A 31 4.87 8.00 1.81
CA ILE A 31 5.94 7.81 2.78
C ILE A 31 7.29 8.28 2.21
N TYR A 32 7.61 7.95 0.97
CA TYR A 32 8.85 8.41 0.34
C TYR A 32 8.90 9.93 0.25
N GLN A 33 7.81 10.57 -0.17
CA GLN A 33 7.76 12.03 -0.25
C GLN A 33 7.97 12.69 1.12
N ALA A 34 7.37 12.11 2.17
CA ALA A 34 7.51 12.63 3.53
C ALA A 34 8.93 12.47 4.07
N TYR A 35 9.47 11.26 4.04
CA TYR A 35 10.76 10.97 4.69
C TYR A 35 11.97 11.47 3.90
N LEU A 36 11.83 11.62 2.58
CA LEU A 36 12.89 12.19 1.73
C LEU A 36 12.76 13.71 1.58
N GLN A 37 11.78 14.33 2.25
CA GLN A 37 11.52 15.78 2.20
C GLN A 37 11.24 16.26 0.76
N LEU A 38 10.50 15.45 0.00
CA LEU A 38 10.12 15.75 -1.39
C LEU A 38 8.65 16.12 -1.51
N HIS A 39 8.08 16.69 -0.46
CA HIS A 39 6.65 16.98 -0.35
C HIS A 39 6.21 18.27 -1.05
N GLU A 40 7.15 19.11 -1.46
CA GLU A 40 6.84 20.40 -2.09
C GLU A 40 6.37 20.26 -3.54
N HIS A 41 6.70 19.15 -4.18
CA HIS A 41 6.36 18.89 -5.58
C HIS A 41 5.63 17.57 -5.72
N PRO A 42 4.75 17.44 -6.74
CA PRO A 42 4.12 16.16 -7.02
C PRO A 42 5.17 15.14 -7.46
N ALA A 43 4.94 13.88 -7.12
CA ALA A 43 5.78 12.78 -7.59
C ALA A 43 5.28 12.26 -8.93
N LEU A 44 6.19 11.79 -9.77
CA LEU A 44 5.83 11.10 -10.99
C LEU A 44 5.73 9.59 -10.71
N PHE A 45 4.54 9.05 -10.89
CA PHE A 45 4.32 7.61 -10.89
C PHE A 45 4.20 7.12 -12.32
N THR A 46 4.93 6.06 -12.66
CA THR A 46 4.83 5.41 -13.96
C THR A 46 4.63 3.92 -13.80
N ALA A 47 3.88 3.33 -14.74
CA ALA A 47 3.69 1.89 -14.80
C ALA A 47 3.84 1.41 -16.24
N ILE A 48 4.61 0.35 -16.43
CA ILE A 48 4.82 -0.28 -17.72
C ILE A 48 3.95 -1.53 -17.79
N ASN A 49 3.17 -1.65 -18.87
CA ASN A 49 2.45 -2.88 -19.16
C ASN A 49 3.45 -3.93 -19.68
N ALA A 50 3.65 -4.98 -18.92
CA ALA A 50 4.63 -6.03 -19.24
C ALA A 50 4.29 -6.78 -20.54
N ASP A 51 3.02 -6.77 -20.96
CA ASP A 51 2.58 -7.52 -22.14
C ASP A 51 2.81 -6.77 -23.45
N ASN A 52 2.73 -5.43 -23.45
CA ASN A 52 2.82 -4.63 -24.67
C ASN A 52 3.72 -3.39 -24.56
N MET A 53 4.39 -3.19 -23.43
CA MET A 53 5.28 -2.07 -23.15
C MET A 53 4.61 -0.68 -23.13
N ALA A 54 3.29 -0.61 -23.07
CA ALA A 54 2.59 0.66 -22.91
C ALA A 54 2.91 1.29 -21.56
N ILE A 55 3.05 2.61 -21.54
CA ILE A 55 3.43 3.37 -20.34
C ILE A 55 2.25 4.20 -19.86
N TYR A 56 1.95 4.09 -18.58
CA TYR A 56 1.04 4.97 -17.86
C TYR A 56 1.87 5.93 -17.01
N ALA A 57 1.48 7.19 -16.95
CA ALA A 57 2.11 8.20 -16.11
C ALA A 57 1.07 9.03 -15.38
N GLU A 58 1.32 9.31 -14.12
CA GLU A 58 0.45 10.13 -13.28
C GLU A 58 1.29 11.02 -12.37
N TRP A 59 0.95 12.30 -12.30
CA TRP A 59 1.47 13.20 -11.28
C TRP A 59 0.68 13.01 -10.00
N VAL A 60 1.37 12.65 -8.92
CA VAL A 60 0.74 12.36 -7.63
C VAL A 60 1.13 13.46 -6.64
N PRO A 61 0.18 14.33 -6.28
CA PRO A 61 0.46 15.34 -5.25
C PRO A 61 0.70 14.67 -3.89
N PHE A 62 1.48 15.32 -3.05
CA PHE A 62 1.76 14.80 -1.73
C PHE A 62 0.49 14.73 -0.88
N ASP A 63 0.18 13.54 -0.36
CA ASP A 63 -0.91 13.31 0.58
C ASP A 63 -0.34 13.23 2.01
N GLY A 64 -0.25 14.38 2.66
CA GLY A 64 0.30 14.49 4.01
C GLY A 64 -0.54 13.77 5.06
N ALA A 65 -1.86 13.76 4.89
CA ALA A 65 -2.76 13.04 5.80
C ALA A 65 -2.53 11.53 5.72
N LEU A 66 -2.37 11.00 4.51
CA LEU A 66 -2.04 9.58 4.32
C LEU A 66 -0.69 9.24 4.94
N ALA A 67 0.34 10.04 4.67
CA ALA A 67 1.68 9.84 5.23
C ALA A 67 1.65 9.84 6.76
N GLN A 68 0.90 10.76 7.36
CA GLN A 68 0.76 10.85 8.83
C GLN A 68 0.07 9.61 9.40
N ARG A 69 -1.04 9.18 8.80
CA ARG A 69 -1.75 7.97 9.25
C ARG A 69 -0.86 6.74 9.20
N LEU A 70 -0.07 6.60 8.15
CA LEU A 70 0.83 5.45 7.98
C LEU A 70 1.97 5.48 8.99
N SER A 71 2.53 6.65 9.26
CA SER A 71 3.56 6.84 10.28
C SER A 71 3.02 6.52 11.67
N ASP A 72 1.83 7.01 12.01
CA ASP A 72 1.17 6.73 13.29
C ASP A 72 0.88 5.25 13.44
N ARG A 73 0.42 4.60 12.38
CA ARG A 73 0.18 3.16 12.37
C ARG A 73 1.46 2.37 12.63
N ALA A 74 2.56 2.76 11.99
CA ALA A 74 3.85 2.10 12.20
C ALA A 74 4.32 2.23 13.64
N LEU A 75 4.22 3.42 14.23
CA LEU A 75 4.57 3.66 15.64
C LEU A 75 3.70 2.83 16.58
N ASN A 76 2.39 2.75 16.29
CA ASN A 76 1.47 1.94 17.10
C ASN A 76 1.83 0.45 17.05
N ILE A 77 2.20 -0.07 15.88
CA ILE A 77 2.63 -1.47 15.73
C ILE A 77 3.92 -1.73 16.52
N ILE A 78 4.89 -0.84 16.41
CA ILE A 78 6.17 -0.97 17.12
C ILE A 78 5.93 -0.95 18.64
N SER A 79 5.16 0.02 19.12
CA SER A 79 4.85 0.16 20.55
C SER A 79 4.11 -1.05 21.10
N ALA A 80 3.12 -1.56 20.37
CA ALA A 80 2.38 -2.76 20.77
C ALA A 80 3.29 -4.00 20.79
N THR A 81 4.17 -4.13 19.83
CA THR A 81 5.13 -5.23 19.75
C THR A 81 6.09 -5.20 20.93
N GLU A 82 6.62 -4.03 21.28
CA GLU A 82 7.51 -3.88 22.43
C GLU A 82 6.79 -4.16 23.76
N ALA A 83 5.52 -3.82 23.86
CA ALA A 83 4.71 -4.08 25.05
C ALA A 83 4.16 -5.51 25.13
N GLY A 84 4.35 -6.33 24.08
CA GLY A 84 3.79 -7.67 24.00
C GLY A 84 2.27 -7.70 23.78
N GLU A 85 1.70 -6.62 23.28
CA GLU A 85 0.26 -6.50 23.03
C GLU A 85 -0.09 -6.92 21.62
N LEU A 86 -1.25 -7.59 21.47
CA LEU A 86 -1.81 -7.92 20.17
C LEU A 86 -2.78 -6.82 19.73
N LEU A 87 -2.50 -6.23 18.57
CA LEU A 87 -3.42 -5.29 17.95
C LEU A 87 -4.62 -6.04 17.34
N PRO A 88 -5.77 -5.36 17.19
CA PRO A 88 -6.91 -5.96 16.50
C PRO A 88 -6.58 -6.31 15.06
N ARG A 89 -7.26 -7.34 14.53
CA ARG A 89 -7.11 -7.72 13.13
C ARG A 89 -7.47 -6.58 12.21
N GLY A 90 -6.74 -6.47 11.10
CA GLY A 90 -7.01 -5.44 10.10
C GLY A 90 -8.21 -5.74 9.21
N PHE A 91 -8.70 -6.98 9.23
CA PHE A 91 -9.82 -7.45 8.40
C PHE A 91 -10.81 -8.23 9.25
N THR A 92 -12.06 -8.27 8.81
CA THR A 92 -13.16 -8.91 9.54
C THR A 92 -13.35 -10.38 9.20
N GLU A 93 -12.76 -10.84 8.10
CA GLU A 93 -12.91 -12.21 7.60
C GLU A 93 -11.59 -12.82 7.18
N ALA A 94 -11.39 -14.09 7.53
CA ALA A 94 -10.21 -14.85 7.12
C ALA A 94 -10.14 -15.08 5.60
N THR A 95 -11.27 -14.96 4.92
CA THR A 95 -11.38 -15.14 3.47
C THR A 95 -10.95 -13.92 2.66
N HIS A 96 -10.69 -12.79 3.32
CA HIS A 96 -10.17 -11.60 2.64
C HIS A 96 -8.88 -11.93 1.88
N VAL A 97 -8.71 -11.35 0.69
CA VAL A 97 -7.58 -11.69 -0.19
C VAL A 97 -6.23 -11.53 0.51
N GLU A 98 -6.06 -10.48 1.31
CA GLU A 98 -4.83 -10.26 2.07
C GLU A 98 -4.57 -11.36 3.10
N CYS A 99 -5.63 -11.86 3.73
CA CYS A 99 -5.53 -12.95 4.71
C CYS A 99 -5.25 -14.30 4.04
N ARG A 100 -5.84 -14.54 2.88
CA ARG A 100 -5.65 -15.80 2.13
C ARG A 100 -4.20 -16.01 1.72
N PHE A 101 -3.48 -14.96 1.41
CA PHE A 101 -2.07 -15.03 1.03
C PHE A 101 -1.12 -14.66 2.18
N CYS A 102 -1.65 -14.53 3.39
CA CYS A 102 -0.85 -14.19 4.56
C CYS A 102 -0.23 -15.45 5.17
N SER A 103 1.08 -15.43 5.37
CA SER A 103 1.81 -16.56 6.01
C SER A 103 1.38 -16.81 7.46
N TRP A 104 0.74 -15.82 8.09
CA TRP A 104 0.30 -15.87 9.48
C TRP A 104 -1.19 -16.13 9.64
N GLN A 105 -1.88 -16.48 8.55
CA GLN A 105 -3.33 -16.67 8.55
C GLN A 105 -3.78 -17.66 9.63
N ASP A 106 -3.15 -18.83 9.70
CA ASP A 106 -3.53 -19.87 10.65
C ASP A 106 -3.33 -19.42 12.10
N ARG A 107 -2.28 -18.68 12.39
CA ARG A 107 -2.02 -18.13 13.72
C ARG A 107 -3.01 -17.02 14.08
N CYS A 108 -3.35 -16.19 13.11
CA CYS A 108 -4.26 -15.06 13.31
C CYS A 108 -5.73 -15.48 13.47
N TRP A 109 -6.16 -16.44 12.67
CA TRP A 109 -7.56 -16.89 12.56
C TRP A 109 -7.78 -18.31 13.03
N GLY A 110 -6.70 -19.04 13.26
CA GLY A 110 -6.77 -20.46 13.55
C GLY A 110 -7.43 -20.79 14.86
N VAL A 111 -7.89 -22.03 14.98
CA VAL A 111 -8.49 -22.58 16.18
C VAL A 111 -7.44 -22.61 17.29
N GLY A 112 -7.77 -22.07 18.44
CA GLY A 112 -6.88 -22.03 19.57
C GLY A 112 -5.85 -20.91 19.52
N ALA A 113 -5.96 -20.02 18.56
CA ALA A 113 -5.13 -18.83 18.52
C ALA A 113 -5.54 -17.85 19.61
#